data_8cbba920830b0ade04fae12b0425d7f7
#
_entry.id   8cbba920830b0ade04fae12b0425d7f7
#
_cell.length_a   1.000
_cell.length_b   1.000
_cell.length_c   1.000
_cell.angle_alpha   90.00
_cell.angle_beta   90.00
_cell.angle_gamma   90.00
#
_symmetry.space_group_name_H-M   'P 1'
#
loop_
_entity.id
_entity.type
_entity.pdbx_description
1 polymer ?
#
loop_
_entity_poly.entity_id
_entity_poly.type
_entity_poly.pdbx_seq_one_letter_code
_entity_poly.pdbx_strand_id
1 'polypeptide(L)'
;MFVAGFLSVLACDKNEALSQEKEVEETNLSYPYAIVDTGVETFYTDLAITSALSDGDAFYGQDAYYTGNTPSYTDNGDGTITDNVTGLLWEQDMGEKLTLEEAIAKAEASTLGGYTDWRVPTIKELYSLIQFTGQVMGEQAVEMFIDTDYFNQPLGDVGIGEREIDAQTWSSTEYVGLTMDSDETIFGVNFVDGRIKGYPKYKKATGSANTMYFRMVRGNTDYGNNSFVNNGDGTVSDHATGLMWQKADDGVARDWEEALAYAENLELGTHSDWRLPNAKELQSIVDYTRSPQTTNSPAIDPIFDTTEINDPEGNPGQYPFFWSGTTHLDGANPYSSAVYIAFGEGQGMMDGTLMDVHGAGCQRSDPKSGDSNAYPEFFGPQGDVRYVYNYVRCVRDIETGSETH
;
A
#
# COMPACT_ATOMS: atom_id res chain seq x y z
N MET A 1 7.51 94.84 11.12
CA MET A 1 8.86 95.46 11.28
C MET A 1 9.82 94.29 11.49
N PHE A 2 10.86 94.25 10.65
CA PHE A 2 11.99 93.31 10.59
C PHE A 2 11.64 91.85 10.14
N VAL A 3 11.90 91.41 8.95
CA VAL A 3 13.03 91.33 8.01
C VAL A 3 14.00 90.22 8.36
N ALA A 4 13.97 89.26 7.44
CA ALA A 4 15.06 88.54 6.78
C ALA A 4 15.79 87.37 7.53
N GLY A 5 16.02 86.39 6.74
CA GLY A 5 17.19 85.57 6.77
C GLY A 5 17.05 84.26 6.02
N PHE A 6 17.32 84.28 4.71
CA PHE A 6 17.57 83.08 3.88
C PHE A 6 18.88 82.45 4.30
N LEU A 7 18.91 81.17 4.44
CA LEU A 7 20.07 80.32 4.08
C LEU A 7 19.65 78.95 3.58
N SER A 8 19.89 78.72 2.33
CA SER A 8 19.83 77.44 1.66
C SER A 8 21.07 76.64 2.00
N VAL A 9 20.86 75.35 2.40
CA VAL A 9 21.93 74.37 2.35
C VAL A 9 21.40 73.15 1.60
N LEU A 10 22.04 72.89 0.45
CA LEU A 10 21.94 71.64 -0.28
C LEU A 10 22.44 70.45 0.62
N ALA A 11 21.71 69.40 0.72
CA ALA A 11 22.21 68.17 1.21
C ALA A 11 21.76 67.02 0.27
N CYS A 12 22.71 66.20 -0.08
CA CYS A 12 22.72 65.14 -1.03
C CYS A 12 21.59 64.13 -0.86
N ASP A 13 21.03 63.76 -1.99
CA ASP A 13 20.30 62.47 -2.16
C ASP A 13 21.17 61.29 -1.77
N LYS A 14 20.72 60.48 -0.82
CA LYS A 14 21.10 59.13 -0.66
C LYS A 14 19.91 58.28 -1.07
N ASN A 15 20.05 57.59 -2.21
CA ASN A 15 19.22 56.49 -2.64
C ASN A 15 19.18 55.44 -1.52
N GLU A 16 18.07 55.36 -0.80
CA GLU A 16 17.66 54.15 -0.08
C GLU A 16 17.02 53.21 -1.11
N ALA A 17 17.80 52.24 -1.56
CA ALA A 17 17.26 51.07 -2.23
C ALA A 17 16.44 50.28 -1.20
N LEU A 18 15.13 50.40 -1.28
CA LEU A 18 14.19 49.47 -0.62
C LEU A 18 14.42 48.08 -1.24
N SER A 19 15.14 47.23 -0.53
CA SER A 19 15.10 45.79 -0.75
C SER A 19 13.68 45.31 -0.47
N GLN A 20 12.91 45.11 -1.52
CA GLN A 20 11.72 44.25 -1.41
C GLN A 20 12.23 42.84 -1.14
N GLU A 21 12.18 42.39 0.10
CA GLU A 21 12.16 40.98 0.42
C GLU A 21 10.91 40.43 -0.26
N LYS A 22 11.14 39.64 -1.34
CA LYS A 22 10.12 38.74 -1.86
C LYS A 22 9.83 37.76 -0.75
N GLU A 23 8.68 37.89 -0.10
CA GLU A 23 8.08 36.76 0.61
C GLU A 23 7.98 35.64 -0.41
N VAL A 24 8.79 34.61 -0.24
CA VAL A 24 8.61 33.33 -0.90
C VAL A 24 7.35 32.76 -0.24
N GLU A 25 6.21 32.84 -0.92
CA GLU A 25 5.07 31.98 -0.57
C GLU A 25 5.59 30.55 -0.64
N GLU A 26 5.78 29.93 0.53
CA GLU A 26 5.84 28.48 0.61
C GLU A 26 4.52 27.98 0.04
N THR A 27 4.54 27.54 -1.20
CA THR A 27 3.44 26.76 -1.76
C THR A 27 3.42 25.46 -1.00
N ASN A 28 2.63 25.39 0.08
CA ASN A 28 2.22 24.13 0.67
C ASN A 28 1.50 23.34 -0.42
N LEU A 29 2.23 22.47 -1.12
CA LEU A 29 1.64 21.51 -2.05
C LEU A 29 0.78 20.56 -1.21
N SER A 30 -0.52 20.82 -1.24
CA SER A 30 -1.50 19.90 -0.67
C SER A 30 -1.81 18.86 -1.75
N TYR A 31 -1.38 17.64 -1.54
CA TYR A 31 -1.74 16.51 -2.39
C TYR A 31 -3.20 16.07 -2.15
N PRO A 32 -3.89 15.53 -3.17
CA PRO A 32 -5.26 15.05 -3.05
C PRO A 32 -5.50 14.05 -1.92
N TYR A 33 -4.51 13.21 -1.63
CA TYR A 33 -4.54 12.31 -0.47
C TYR A 33 -3.14 11.99 0.03
N ALA A 34 -3.06 11.62 1.30
CA ALA A 34 -1.84 11.15 1.94
C ALA A 34 -1.89 9.63 2.10
N ILE A 35 -0.78 8.94 1.81
CA ILE A 35 -0.63 7.52 2.14
C ILE A 35 -0.26 7.42 3.61
N VAL A 36 -1.05 6.65 4.37
CA VAL A 36 -0.78 6.38 5.79
C VAL A 36 0.41 5.45 5.90
N ASP A 37 1.32 5.73 6.81
CA ASP A 37 2.47 4.89 7.13
C ASP A 37 2.04 3.48 7.60
N THR A 38 2.93 2.50 7.47
CA THR A 38 2.73 1.12 7.92
C THR A 38 2.73 0.96 9.44
N GLY A 39 3.25 1.97 10.17
CA GLY A 39 3.43 1.95 11.63
C GLY A 39 4.66 1.15 12.09
N VAL A 40 5.49 0.66 11.16
CA VAL A 40 6.68 -0.15 11.51
C VAL A 40 7.83 0.76 11.95
N GLU A 41 8.21 0.66 13.22
CA GLU A 41 9.37 1.37 13.81
C GLU A 41 10.49 0.40 14.22
N THR A 42 10.27 -0.90 14.05
CA THR A 42 11.20 -1.95 14.49
C THR A 42 11.98 -2.50 13.30
N PHE A 43 13.28 -2.70 13.50
CA PHE A 43 14.18 -3.27 12.48
C PHE A 43 14.25 -4.80 12.63
N TYR A 44 14.28 -5.49 11.49
CA TYR A 44 14.28 -6.94 11.45
C TYR A 44 15.34 -7.48 10.47
N THR A 45 16.06 -8.50 10.89
CA THR A 45 16.73 -9.41 9.96
C THR A 45 15.71 -10.48 9.48
N ASP A 46 16.18 -11.52 8.82
CA ASP A 46 15.39 -12.71 8.50
C ASP A 46 15.19 -13.66 9.70
N LEU A 47 15.89 -13.41 10.81
CA LEU A 47 15.92 -14.29 11.98
C LEU A 47 15.50 -13.62 13.29
N ALA A 48 15.60 -12.31 13.41
CA ALA A 48 15.43 -11.62 14.68
C ALA A 48 15.12 -10.13 14.54
N ILE A 49 14.61 -9.54 15.63
CA ILE A 49 14.63 -8.09 15.84
C ILE A 49 16.09 -7.64 15.99
N THR A 50 16.42 -6.51 15.40
CA THR A 50 17.74 -5.89 15.49
C THR A 50 17.66 -4.43 15.90
N SER A 51 18.78 -3.81 16.23
CA SER A 51 18.92 -2.36 16.32
C SER A 51 18.99 -1.76 14.91
N ALA A 52 18.85 -0.43 14.80
CA ALA A 52 19.08 0.26 13.53
C ALA A 52 20.45 -0.12 12.95
N LEU A 53 20.45 -0.47 11.68
CA LEU A 53 21.61 -0.88 10.90
C LEU A 53 22.30 0.33 10.30
N SER A 54 23.52 0.21 9.84
CA SER A 54 24.25 1.26 9.14
C SER A 54 24.23 1.00 7.65
N ASP A 55 24.44 2.04 6.87
CA ASP A 55 24.61 1.93 5.43
C ASP A 55 25.67 0.85 5.08
N GLY A 56 25.29 -0.03 4.16
CA GLY A 56 26.09 -1.19 3.75
C GLY A 56 25.96 -2.44 4.63
N ASP A 57 25.20 -2.39 5.75
CA ASP A 57 24.83 -3.58 6.51
C ASP A 57 23.72 -4.35 5.80
N ALA A 58 23.69 -5.67 5.99
CA ALA A 58 22.58 -6.52 5.53
C ALA A 58 21.24 -6.02 6.08
N PHE A 59 20.19 -5.97 5.23
CA PHE A 59 18.86 -5.48 5.57
C PHE A 59 18.77 -3.98 5.92
N TYR A 60 19.79 -3.16 5.63
CA TYR A 60 19.67 -1.70 5.69
C TYR A 60 18.65 -1.20 4.63
N GLY A 61 17.98 -0.06 4.89
CA GLY A 61 17.01 0.53 3.96
C GLY A 61 15.59 -0.06 4.05
N GLN A 62 15.28 -0.85 5.09
CA GLN A 62 13.93 -1.37 5.32
C GLN A 62 12.98 -0.26 5.82
N ASP A 63 11.68 -0.53 5.77
CA ASP A 63 10.56 0.37 6.06
C ASP A 63 10.79 1.29 7.28
N ALA A 64 11.23 0.73 8.40
CA ALA A 64 11.47 1.47 9.66
C ALA A 64 12.51 2.61 9.58
N TYR A 65 13.26 2.75 8.48
CA TYR A 65 14.15 3.90 8.25
C TYR A 65 13.42 5.14 7.75
N TYR A 66 12.24 4.98 7.17
CA TYR A 66 11.51 6.03 6.44
C TYR A 66 10.17 6.28 7.09
N THR A 67 10.10 7.36 7.86
CA THR A 67 8.84 7.75 8.53
C THR A 67 7.94 8.50 7.54
N GLY A 68 6.78 7.91 7.27
CA GLY A 68 5.71 8.51 6.48
C GLY A 68 4.70 9.27 7.34
N ASN A 69 3.44 9.30 6.87
CA ASN A 69 2.33 9.89 7.62
C ASN A 69 1.86 8.92 8.70
N THR A 70 2.36 9.07 9.92
CA THR A 70 2.04 8.21 11.06
C THR A 70 0.53 8.05 11.25
N PRO A 71 0.00 6.82 11.42
CA PRO A 71 -1.42 6.57 11.67
C PRO A 71 -1.93 7.42 12.83
N SER A 72 -3.07 8.08 12.63
CA SER A 72 -3.65 8.98 13.64
C SER A 72 -5.17 8.96 13.53
N TYR A 73 -5.84 8.60 14.61
CA TYR A 73 -7.29 8.43 14.65
C TYR A 73 -7.93 9.24 15.76
N THR A 74 -9.22 9.56 15.58
CA THR A 74 -10.06 10.21 16.60
C THR A 74 -11.36 9.42 16.72
N ASP A 75 -11.64 8.91 17.90
CA ASP A 75 -12.95 8.35 18.25
C ASP A 75 -13.95 9.51 18.49
N ASN A 76 -14.99 9.59 17.66
CA ASN A 76 -16.00 10.63 17.73
C ASN A 76 -17.07 10.36 18.81
N GLY A 77 -17.07 9.17 19.42
CA GLY A 77 -18.00 8.78 20.48
C GLY A 77 -19.43 8.48 19.99
N ASP A 78 -19.63 8.37 18.68
CA ASP A 78 -20.92 8.11 18.02
C ASP A 78 -20.89 6.84 17.14
N GLY A 79 -19.86 6.00 17.31
CA GLY A 79 -19.60 4.78 16.52
C GLY A 79 -18.83 5.05 15.24
N THR A 80 -18.28 6.26 15.08
CA THR A 80 -17.41 6.61 13.95
C THR A 80 -16.00 6.98 14.41
N ILE A 81 -15.03 6.68 13.55
CA ILE A 81 -13.61 7.00 13.74
C ILE A 81 -13.16 7.90 12.59
N THR A 82 -12.62 9.07 12.91
CA THR A 82 -11.95 9.93 11.94
C THR A 82 -10.50 9.47 11.76
N ASP A 83 -10.11 9.19 10.53
CA ASP A 83 -8.70 9.07 10.14
C ASP A 83 -8.16 10.47 9.86
N ASN A 84 -7.27 10.95 10.75
CA ASN A 84 -6.74 12.31 10.69
C ASN A 84 -5.71 12.50 9.56
N VAL A 85 -5.19 11.42 8.99
CA VAL A 85 -4.23 11.45 7.87
C VAL A 85 -4.96 11.52 6.53
N THR A 86 -5.94 10.65 6.32
CA THR A 86 -6.65 10.54 5.03
C THR A 86 -7.86 11.45 4.92
N GLY A 87 -8.38 11.92 6.07
CA GLY A 87 -9.65 12.63 6.15
C GLY A 87 -10.88 11.73 5.91
N LEU A 88 -10.68 10.42 5.85
CA LEU A 88 -11.77 9.46 5.77
C LEU A 88 -12.43 9.27 7.13
N LEU A 89 -13.73 9.02 7.12
CA LEU A 89 -14.49 8.65 8.30
C LEU A 89 -14.94 7.19 8.18
N TRP A 90 -14.73 6.43 9.24
CA TRP A 90 -14.93 4.99 9.28
C TRP A 90 -15.99 4.57 10.30
N GLU A 91 -16.73 3.51 10.00
CA GLU A 91 -17.49 2.76 11.00
C GLU A 91 -16.53 2.08 11.99
N GLN A 92 -16.79 2.21 13.28
CA GLN A 92 -15.95 1.61 14.33
C GLN A 92 -16.13 0.10 14.43
N ASP A 93 -17.38 -0.38 14.34
CA ASP A 93 -17.76 -1.78 14.56
C ASP A 93 -18.31 -2.42 13.29
N MET A 94 -17.73 -3.55 12.87
CA MET A 94 -18.11 -4.25 11.64
C MET A 94 -19.45 -4.98 11.73
N GLY A 95 -19.90 -5.36 12.91
CA GLY A 95 -21.10 -6.18 13.08
C GLY A 95 -20.92 -7.63 12.59
N GLU A 96 -21.94 -8.15 11.87
CA GLU A 96 -21.97 -9.52 11.37
C GLU A 96 -21.41 -9.63 9.94
N LYS A 97 -21.04 -10.87 9.54
CA LYS A 97 -20.67 -11.17 8.15
C LYS A 97 -21.90 -11.08 7.24
N LEU A 98 -21.79 -10.33 6.15
CA LEU A 98 -22.84 -10.11 5.15
C LEU A 98 -22.36 -10.53 3.76
N THR A 99 -23.29 -10.77 2.84
CA THR A 99 -22.98 -10.80 1.42
C THR A 99 -22.58 -9.40 0.95
N LEU A 100 -21.91 -9.31 -0.19
CA LEU A 100 -21.52 -7.99 -0.73
C LEU A 100 -22.75 -7.11 -1.02
N GLU A 101 -23.82 -7.69 -1.57
CA GLU A 101 -25.07 -6.98 -1.86
C GLU A 101 -25.72 -6.46 -0.58
N GLU A 102 -25.75 -7.26 0.49
CA GLU A 102 -26.28 -6.83 1.79
C GLU A 102 -25.39 -5.75 2.42
N ALA A 103 -24.06 -5.85 2.29
CA ALA A 103 -23.12 -4.83 2.76
C ALA A 103 -23.31 -3.49 2.06
N ILE A 104 -23.48 -3.50 0.73
CA ILE A 104 -23.78 -2.30 -0.05
C ILE A 104 -25.11 -1.69 0.40
N ALA A 105 -26.18 -2.49 0.48
CA ALA A 105 -27.50 -2.02 0.90
C ALA A 105 -27.49 -1.46 2.34
N LYS A 106 -26.72 -2.07 3.26
CA LYS A 106 -26.57 -1.57 4.63
C LYS A 106 -25.83 -0.24 4.66
N ALA A 107 -24.77 -0.09 3.87
CA ALA A 107 -24.02 1.16 3.79
C ALA A 107 -24.91 2.31 3.23
N GLU A 108 -25.61 2.07 2.11
CA GLU A 108 -26.51 3.04 1.49
C GLU A 108 -27.67 3.47 2.40
N ALA A 109 -28.14 2.57 3.27
CA ALA A 109 -29.23 2.87 4.22
C ALA A 109 -28.72 3.44 5.56
N SER A 110 -27.41 3.53 5.77
CA SER A 110 -26.84 3.94 7.06
C SER A 110 -27.03 5.43 7.33
N THR A 111 -27.32 5.75 8.59
CA THR A 111 -27.34 7.12 9.13
C THR A 111 -26.38 7.30 10.29
N LEU A 112 -25.36 6.44 10.37
CA LEU A 112 -24.36 6.44 11.44
C LEU A 112 -23.69 7.82 11.55
N GLY A 113 -23.49 8.31 12.77
CA GLY A 113 -22.91 9.62 13.02
C GLY A 113 -23.71 10.79 12.43
N GLY A 114 -24.97 10.56 11.98
CA GLY A 114 -25.81 11.58 11.32
C GLY A 114 -25.52 11.79 9.83
N TYR A 115 -24.71 10.95 9.21
CA TYR A 115 -24.33 11.00 7.80
C TYR A 115 -25.12 9.98 6.96
N THR A 116 -25.31 10.27 5.67
CA THR A 116 -26.09 9.44 4.74
C THR A 116 -25.35 9.07 3.45
N ASP A 117 -24.03 9.33 3.40
CA ASP A 117 -23.14 9.08 2.26
C ASP A 117 -22.14 7.95 2.53
N TRP A 118 -22.54 7.00 3.37
CA TRP A 118 -21.77 5.80 3.66
C TRP A 118 -21.70 4.86 2.46
N ARG A 119 -20.57 4.19 2.30
CA ARG A 119 -20.33 3.21 1.24
C ARG A 119 -19.40 2.09 1.69
N VAL A 120 -19.35 1.00 0.95
CA VAL A 120 -18.29 -0.01 1.07
C VAL A 120 -17.00 0.59 0.51
N PRO A 121 -15.87 0.53 1.24
CA PRO A 121 -14.61 1.12 0.79
C PRO A 121 -14.05 0.45 -0.47
N THR A 122 -13.30 1.17 -1.27
CA THR A 122 -12.39 0.57 -2.26
C THR A 122 -11.29 -0.22 -1.54
N ILE A 123 -10.59 -1.09 -2.27
CA ILE A 123 -9.48 -1.85 -1.67
C ILE A 123 -8.35 -0.93 -1.20
N LYS A 124 -8.06 0.17 -1.91
CA LYS A 124 -7.03 1.13 -1.52
C LYS A 124 -7.41 1.88 -0.24
N GLU A 125 -8.66 2.30 -0.12
CA GLU A 125 -9.17 2.90 1.12
C GLU A 125 -9.11 1.91 2.28
N LEU A 126 -9.61 0.69 2.09
CA LEU A 126 -9.61 -0.33 3.14
C LEU A 126 -8.19 -0.67 3.60
N TYR A 127 -7.24 -0.75 2.66
CA TYR A 127 -5.84 -1.05 2.95
C TYR A 127 -5.14 0.10 3.70
N SER A 128 -5.65 1.33 3.66
CA SER A 128 -5.08 2.44 4.45
C SER A 128 -5.11 2.17 5.95
N LEU A 129 -6.03 1.34 6.42
CA LEU A 129 -6.17 0.98 7.84
C LEU A 129 -5.18 -0.09 8.31
N ILE A 130 -4.54 -0.84 7.37
CA ILE A 130 -3.62 -1.90 7.78
C ILE A 130 -2.39 -1.32 8.45
N GLN A 131 -1.91 -1.99 9.51
CA GLN A 131 -0.66 -1.68 10.19
C GLN A 131 0.20 -2.94 10.26
N PHE A 132 1.45 -2.85 9.85
CA PHE A 132 2.38 -3.99 9.83
C PHE A 132 3.11 -4.19 11.17
N THR A 133 2.57 -3.63 12.24
CA THR A 133 2.89 -3.96 13.62
C THR A 133 2.18 -5.23 14.10
N GLY A 134 1.16 -5.70 13.36
CA GLY A 134 0.45 -6.95 13.63
C GLY A 134 1.34 -8.18 13.43
N GLN A 135 0.91 -9.30 14.01
CA GLN A 135 1.57 -10.61 13.89
C GLN A 135 0.54 -11.74 13.86
N VAL A 136 0.75 -12.71 12.97
CA VAL A 136 -0.04 -13.94 12.88
C VAL A 136 0.87 -15.16 13.01
N MET A 137 0.37 -16.24 13.62
CA MET A 137 1.06 -17.52 13.69
C MET A 137 0.19 -18.60 13.07
N GLY A 138 0.34 -18.79 11.76
CA GLY A 138 -0.46 -19.72 10.98
C GLY A 138 -1.93 -19.31 10.94
N GLU A 139 -2.80 -20.02 11.68
CA GLU A 139 -4.25 -19.76 11.74
C GLU A 139 -4.69 -18.95 12.96
N GLN A 140 -3.75 -18.57 13.82
CA GLN A 140 -3.99 -17.91 15.09
C GLN A 140 -3.54 -16.45 15.04
N ALA A 141 -4.40 -15.54 15.50
CA ALA A 141 -4.04 -14.16 15.74
C ALA A 141 -3.08 -14.06 16.94
N VAL A 142 -1.98 -13.31 16.79
CA VAL A 142 -1.11 -12.91 17.89
C VAL A 142 -1.36 -11.46 18.20
N GLU A 143 -1.32 -10.60 17.16
CA GLU A 143 -1.68 -9.19 17.20
C GLU A 143 -2.26 -8.81 15.84
N MET A 144 -3.34 -8.02 15.83
CA MET A 144 -4.03 -7.68 14.59
C MET A 144 -3.27 -6.61 13.81
N PHE A 145 -3.40 -6.64 12.51
CA PHE A 145 -2.83 -5.67 11.57
C PHE A 145 -3.71 -4.42 11.41
N ILE A 146 -4.30 -3.96 12.49
CA ILE A 146 -5.13 -2.74 12.58
C ILE A 146 -5.07 -2.20 14.00
N ASP A 147 -5.23 -0.91 14.19
CA ASP A 147 -5.26 -0.28 15.51
C ASP A 147 -6.56 -0.64 16.26
N THR A 148 -6.45 -1.60 17.18
CA THR A 148 -7.58 -2.11 17.97
C THR A 148 -8.02 -1.19 19.12
N ASP A 149 -7.28 -0.13 19.41
CA ASP A 149 -7.69 0.90 20.35
C ASP A 149 -8.83 1.75 19.76
N TYR A 150 -8.92 1.82 18.43
CA TYR A 150 -9.93 2.57 17.70
C TYR A 150 -10.94 1.69 16.98
N PHE A 151 -10.51 0.54 16.42
CA PHE A 151 -11.34 -0.29 15.55
C PHE A 151 -11.66 -1.63 16.17
N ASN A 152 -12.94 -1.95 16.31
CA ASN A 152 -13.38 -3.28 16.70
C ASN A 152 -13.17 -4.24 15.51
N GLN A 153 -12.20 -5.17 15.65
CA GLN A 153 -11.89 -6.17 14.64
C GLN A 153 -12.24 -7.56 15.16
N PRO A 154 -13.31 -8.19 14.62
CA PRO A 154 -13.67 -9.54 15.02
C PRO A 154 -12.70 -10.57 14.42
N LEU A 155 -12.62 -11.74 15.07
CA LEU A 155 -11.99 -12.96 14.57
C LEU A 155 -13.02 -13.84 13.86
N GLY A 156 -12.54 -14.89 13.18
CA GLY A 156 -13.38 -15.99 12.74
C GLY A 156 -14.00 -16.72 13.92
N ASP A 157 -15.21 -17.23 13.77
CA ASP A 157 -15.95 -17.94 14.83
C ASP A 157 -15.50 -19.41 14.93
N VAL A 158 -14.57 -19.69 15.83
CA VAL A 158 -14.08 -21.07 16.08
C VAL A 158 -15.20 -22.00 16.60
N GLY A 159 -16.28 -21.45 17.15
CA GLY A 159 -17.43 -22.22 17.64
C GLY A 159 -18.24 -22.88 16.52
N ILE A 160 -18.19 -22.35 15.31
CA ILE A 160 -18.80 -22.92 14.11
C ILE A 160 -17.79 -23.58 13.16
N GLY A 161 -16.51 -23.69 13.60
CA GLY A 161 -15.43 -24.34 12.84
C GLY A 161 -14.65 -23.45 11.89
N GLU A 162 -14.77 -22.12 12.01
CA GLU A 162 -13.87 -21.18 11.35
C GLU A 162 -12.51 -21.11 12.07
N ARG A 163 -11.47 -20.68 11.36
CA ARG A 163 -10.18 -20.33 11.95
C ARG A 163 -10.23 -18.89 12.43
N GLU A 164 -9.36 -18.48 13.34
CA GLU A 164 -9.28 -17.08 13.77
C GLU A 164 -9.04 -16.11 12.59
N ILE A 165 -8.23 -16.54 11.60
CA ILE A 165 -7.97 -15.75 10.38
C ILE A 165 -9.14 -15.72 9.39
N ASP A 166 -10.25 -16.42 9.62
CA ASP A 166 -11.42 -16.34 8.74
C ASP A 166 -12.28 -15.10 9.04
N ALA A 167 -11.62 -13.96 9.07
CA ALA A 167 -12.15 -12.62 9.39
C ALA A 167 -11.93 -11.61 8.25
N GLN A 168 -12.05 -12.07 7.02
CA GLN A 168 -11.86 -11.26 5.83
C GLN A 168 -12.89 -10.14 5.73
N THR A 169 -12.48 -9.02 5.14
CA THR A 169 -13.30 -7.81 5.02
C THR A 169 -13.52 -7.47 3.55
N TRP A 170 -14.79 -7.29 3.15
CA TRP A 170 -15.15 -6.84 1.80
C TRP A 170 -14.61 -5.44 1.49
N SER A 171 -14.11 -5.27 0.28
CA SER A 171 -14.09 -3.97 -0.40
C SER A 171 -15.12 -3.93 -1.52
N SER A 172 -15.29 -2.79 -2.18
CA SER A 172 -16.10 -2.65 -3.39
C SER A 172 -15.31 -2.96 -4.68
N THR A 173 -14.02 -3.30 -4.58
CA THR A 173 -13.14 -3.50 -5.74
C THR A 173 -13.27 -4.93 -6.27
N GLU A 174 -13.88 -5.06 -7.43
CA GLU A 174 -13.98 -6.34 -8.14
C GLU A 174 -12.67 -6.64 -8.87
N TYR A 175 -12.27 -7.92 -8.89
CA TYR A 175 -11.22 -8.37 -9.78
C TYR A 175 -11.75 -8.45 -11.21
N VAL A 176 -11.00 -7.89 -12.15
CA VAL A 176 -11.41 -7.85 -13.57
C VAL A 176 -11.25 -9.19 -14.29
N GLY A 177 -10.46 -10.12 -13.71
CA GLY A 177 -10.34 -11.50 -14.18
C GLY A 177 -11.20 -12.46 -13.34
N LEU A 178 -10.88 -13.75 -13.45
CA LEU A 178 -11.48 -14.81 -12.65
C LEU A 178 -10.39 -15.48 -11.82
N THR A 179 -10.70 -15.87 -10.58
CA THR A 179 -9.82 -16.71 -9.79
C THR A 179 -10.33 -18.14 -9.78
N MET A 180 -9.44 -19.10 -9.45
CA MET A 180 -9.79 -20.54 -9.33
C MET A 180 -10.60 -21.07 -10.53
N ASP A 181 -10.18 -20.67 -11.75
CA ASP A 181 -10.75 -20.94 -13.07
C ASP A 181 -12.05 -20.21 -13.41
N SER A 182 -12.94 -19.97 -12.48
CA SER A 182 -14.30 -19.51 -12.80
C SER A 182 -14.94 -18.59 -11.78
N ASP A 183 -14.24 -18.27 -10.69
CA ASP A 183 -14.85 -17.54 -9.60
C ASP A 183 -14.77 -16.01 -9.84
N GLU A 184 -15.93 -15.36 -9.91
CA GLU A 184 -16.03 -13.92 -9.77
C GLU A 184 -15.58 -13.51 -8.37
N THR A 185 -14.68 -12.54 -8.30
CA THR A 185 -13.90 -12.31 -7.10
C THR A 185 -13.88 -10.83 -6.73
N ILE A 186 -13.96 -10.57 -5.43
CA ILE A 186 -13.81 -9.23 -4.84
C ILE A 186 -12.51 -9.21 -4.04
N PHE A 187 -11.73 -8.15 -4.20
CA PHE A 187 -10.59 -7.94 -3.31
C PHE A 187 -11.06 -7.60 -1.90
N GLY A 188 -10.37 -8.12 -0.92
CA GLY A 188 -10.61 -7.83 0.49
C GLY A 188 -9.32 -7.77 1.27
N VAL A 189 -9.37 -7.10 2.42
CA VAL A 189 -8.29 -7.08 3.41
C VAL A 189 -8.63 -8.04 4.53
N ASN A 190 -7.64 -8.78 4.97
CA ASN A 190 -7.72 -9.55 6.20
C ASN A 190 -6.82 -8.89 7.26
N PHE A 191 -7.41 -8.19 8.21
CA PHE A 191 -6.68 -7.51 9.29
C PHE A 191 -6.16 -8.45 10.39
N VAL A 192 -6.44 -9.74 10.30
CA VAL A 192 -5.92 -10.76 11.21
C VAL A 192 -4.63 -11.38 10.68
N ASP A 193 -4.51 -11.56 9.35
CA ASP A 193 -3.33 -12.13 8.72
C ASP A 193 -2.52 -11.13 7.87
N GLY A 194 -2.94 -9.86 7.83
CA GLY A 194 -2.19 -8.78 7.18
C GLY A 194 -2.10 -8.89 5.65
N ARG A 195 -3.17 -9.33 4.95
CA ARG A 195 -3.11 -9.63 3.51
C ARG A 195 -4.26 -9.04 2.70
N ILE A 196 -3.97 -8.78 1.41
CA ILE A 196 -4.97 -8.58 0.36
C ILE A 196 -5.07 -9.86 -0.48
N LYS A 197 -6.29 -10.33 -0.69
CA LYS A 197 -6.61 -11.43 -1.61
C LYS A 197 -7.91 -11.16 -2.35
N GLY A 198 -8.08 -11.83 -3.48
CA GLY A 198 -9.38 -12.00 -4.10
C GLY A 198 -10.18 -13.08 -3.35
N TYR A 199 -11.43 -12.75 -3.03
CA TYR A 199 -12.37 -13.68 -2.38
C TYR A 199 -13.57 -13.90 -3.28
N PRO A 200 -13.94 -15.19 -3.58
CA PRO A 200 -15.07 -15.49 -4.43
C PRO A 200 -16.37 -14.88 -3.91
N LYS A 201 -17.18 -14.33 -4.81
CA LYS A 201 -18.54 -13.84 -4.48
C LYS A 201 -19.46 -14.96 -4.05
N TYR A 202 -19.24 -16.18 -4.55
CA TYR A 202 -20.09 -17.33 -4.32
C TYR A 202 -19.28 -18.52 -3.81
N LYS A 203 -19.89 -19.30 -2.89
CA LYS A 203 -19.30 -20.53 -2.37
C LYS A 203 -19.37 -21.61 -3.43
N LYS A 204 -18.23 -22.11 -3.92
CA LYS A 204 -18.14 -23.13 -4.98
C LYS A 204 -18.96 -24.39 -4.69
N ALA A 205 -19.01 -24.83 -3.42
CA ALA A 205 -19.72 -26.04 -3.02
C ALA A 205 -21.25 -25.93 -3.09
N THR A 206 -21.83 -24.75 -2.92
CA THR A 206 -23.29 -24.54 -2.79
C THR A 206 -23.86 -23.57 -3.81
N GLY A 207 -23.04 -22.76 -4.46
CA GLY A 207 -23.47 -21.64 -5.30
C GLY A 207 -24.14 -20.50 -4.52
N SER A 208 -24.21 -20.57 -3.19
CA SER A 208 -24.73 -19.49 -2.36
C SER A 208 -23.74 -18.34 -2.26
N ALA A 209 -24.23 -17.10 -2.10
CA ALA A 209 -23.38 -15.96 -1.88
C ALA A 209 -22.46 -16.19 -0.68
N ASN A 210 -21.22 -15.74 -0.80
CA ASN A 210 -20.25 -15.75 0.29
C ASN A 210 -20.53 -14.59 1.23
N THR A 211 -20.14 -14.73 2.51
CA THR A 211 -20.33 -13.70 3.53
C THR A 211 -18.99 -13.37 4.19
N MET A 212 -18.69 -12.09 4.32
CA MET A 212 -17.51 -11.60 5.00
C MET A 212 -17.88 -10.39 5.87
N TYR A 213 -17.00 -9.99 6.76
CA TYR A 213 -17.12 -8.70 7.45
C TYR A 213 -17.02 -7.55 6.45
N PHE A 214 -17.50 -6.38 6.82
CA PHE A 214 -17.26 -5.15 6.09
C PHE A 214 -17.28 -3.95 7.05
N ARG A 215 -16.60 -2.89 6.67
CA ARG A 215 -16.53 -1.63 7.40
C ARG A 215 -16.93 -0.52 6.45
N MET A 216 -17.89 0.30 6.85
CA MET A 216 -18.32 1.44 6.04
C MET A 216 -17.30 2.57 6.10
N VAL A 217 -17.18 3.29 4.99
CA VAL A 217 -16.37 4.50 4.86
C VAL A 217 -17.18 5.63 4.22
N ARG A 218 -16.82 6.86 4.53
CA ARG A 218 -17.26 8.07 3.83
C ARG A 218 -16.15 9.11 3.78
N GLY A 219 -16.34 10.16 2.99
CA GLY A 219 -15.40 11.28 2.85
C GLY A 219 -14.66 11.24 1.52
N ASN A 220 -13.39 11.63 1.50
CA ASN A 220 -12.59 11.86 0.30
C ASN A 220 -12.70 10.71 -0.72
N THR A 221 -13.42 10.94 -1.82
CA THR A 221 -13.62 9.96 -2.91
C THR A 221 -12.44 9.94 -3.89
N ASP A 222 -11.49 10.85 -3.77
CA ASP A 222 -10.28 10.89 -4.59
C ASP A 222 -9.15 10.02 -4.01
N TYR A 223 -9.34 9.48 -2.79
CA TYR A 223 -8.38 8.58 -2.18
C TYR A 223 -8.14 7.35 -3.07
N GLY A 224 -6.85 7.10 -3.37
CA GLY A 224 -6.42 5.99 -4.22
C GLY A 224 -6.45 6.30 -5.73
N ASN A 225 -6.88 7.49 -6.15
CA ASN A 225 -6.79 7.95 -7.54
C ASN A 225 -5.43 8.60 -7.79
N ASN A 226 -4.60 7.98 -8.61
CA ASN A 226 -3.27 8.48 -8.93
C ASN A 226 -3.30 9.57 -10.02
N SER A 227 -2.28 10.42 -10.04
CA SER A 227 -2.08 11.47 -11.05
C SER A 227 -0.65 11.41 -11.59
N PHE A 228 -0.39 10.45 -12.47
CA PHE A 228 0.95 10.15 -12.95
C PHE A 228 1.41 11.08 -14.07
N VAL A 229 2.66 11.52 -13.99
CA VAL A 229 3.35 12.30 -15.02
C VAL A 229 4.71 11.66 -15.30
N ASN A 230 5.00 11.34 -16.57
CA ASN A 230 6.31 10.87 -17.01
C ASN A 230 7.27 12.06 -17.12
N ASN A 231 8.33 12.06 -16.33
CA ASN A 231 9.30 13.16 -16.27
C ASN A 231 10.30 13.14 -17.45
N GLY A 232 10.35 12.04 -18.22
CA GLY A 232 11.22 11.91 -19.39
C GLY A 232 12.67 11.52 -19.07
N ASP A 233 13.01 11.29 -17.82
CA ASP A 233 14.35 10.96 -17.30
C ASP A 233 14.41 9.56 -16.67
N GLY A 234 13.40 8.73 -16.90
CA GLY A 234 13.27 7.40 -16.31
C GLY A 234 12.45 7.37 -15.04
N THR A 235 11.85 8.51 -14.65
CA THR A 235 11.01 8.63 -13.46
C THR A 235 9.56 8.99 -13.80
N VAL A 236 8.65 8.70 -12.89
CA VAL A 236 7.22 9.06 -12.94
C VAL A 236 6.85 9.73 -11.63
N SER A 237 6.33 10.95 -11.69
CA SER A 237 5.76 11.65 -10.53
C SER A 237 4.28 11.31 -10.38
N ASP A 238 3.85 11.02 -9.14
CA ASP A 238 2.43 10.95 -8.78
C ASP A 238 2.02 12.20 -8.03
N HIS A 239 1.35 13.13 -8.72
CA HIS A 239 0.88 14.37 -8.14
C HIS A 239 -0.34 14.20 -7.22
N ALA A 240 -0.88 13.01 -7.09
CA ALA A 240 -1.93 12.73 -6.12
C ALA A 240 -1.36 12.41 -4.72
N THR A 241 -0.16 11.86 -4.64
CA THR A 241 0.45 11.39 -3.38
C THR A 241 1.72 12.13 -2.98
N GLY A 242 2.38 12.80 -3.93
CA GLY A 242 3.69 13.42 -3.71
C GLY A 242 4.85 12.43 -3.80
N LEU A 243 4.63 11.27 -4.39
CA LEU A 243 5.67 10.27 -4.60
C LEU A 243 6.22 10.30 -6.03
N MET A 244 7.50 10.02 -6.16
CA MET A 244 8.17 9.81 -7.43
C MET A 244 8.65 8.37 -7.51
N TRP A 245 8.46 7.75 -8.67
CA TRP A 245 8.67 6.33 -8.90
C TRP A 245 9.70 6.08 -10.00
N GLN A 246 10.47 5.02 -9.84
CA GLN A 246 11.24 4.42 -10.94
C GLN A 246 10.24 3.94 -12.02
N LYS A 247 10.39 4.45 -13.27
CA LYS A 247 9.46 4.16 -14.35
C LYS A 247 9.54 2.70 -14.82
N ALA A 248 10.74 2.20 -15.09
CA ALA A 248 10.99 0.84 -15.49
C ALA A 248 11.67 0.07 -14.36
N ASP A 249 11.26 -1.18 -14.10
CA ASP A 249 12.11 -2.10 -13.36
C ASP A 249 13.35 -2.45 -14.22
N ASP A 250 14.36 -3.05 -13.61
CA ASP A 250 15.61 -3.39 -14.30
C ASP A 250 15.65 -4.82 -14.85
N GLY A 251 14.54 -5.56 -14.76
CA GLY A 251 14.41 -6.93 -15.25
C GLY A 251 15.13 -7.97 -14.40
N VAL A 252 15.53 -7.65 -13.16
CA VAL A 252 16.30 -8.55 -12.31
C VAL A 252 15.53 -8.88 -11.02
N ALA A 253 15.30 -10.17 -10.83
CA ALA A 253 14.74 -10.69 -9.57
C ALA A 253 15.84 -10.80 -8.49
N ARG A 254 15.52 -10.42 -7.27
CA ARG A 254 16.44 -10.35 -6.12
C ARG A 254 15.81 -10.92 -4.86
N ASP A 255 16.61 -11.42 -3.94
CA ASP A 255 16.16 -11.59 -2.58
C ASP A 255 15.93 -10.23 -1.90
N TRP A 256 15.37 -10.22 -0.71
CA TRP A 256 14.96 -8.97 -0.07
C TRP A 256 16.15 -8.09 0.35
N GLU A 257 17.27 -8.70 0.79
CA GLU A 257 18.49 -7.98 1.16
C GLU A 257 19.10 -7.28 -0.06
N GLU A 258 19.21 -8.01 -1.19
CA GLU A 258 19.70 -7.44 -2.47
C GLU A 258 18.75 -6.37 -3.01
N ALA A 259 17.43 -6.52 -2.80
CA ALA A 259 16.44 -5.53 -3.22
C ALA A 259 16.55 -4.21 -2.45
N LEU A 260 16.74 -4.27 -1.13
CA LEU A 260 17.02 -3.10 -0.29
C LEU A 260 18.32 -2.42 -0.74
N ALA A 261 19.40 -3.17 -0.87
CA ALA A 261 20.69 -2.64 -1.30
C ALA A 261 20.63 -2.02 -2.71
N TYR A 262 19.86 -2.60 -3.64
CA TYR A 262 19.63 -2.02 -4.96
C TYR A 262 18.96 -0.66 -4.87
N ALA A 263 17.91 -0.53 -4.06
CA ALA A 263 17.17 0.71 -3.92
C ALA A 263 18.03 1.84 -3.32
N GLU A 264 18.78 1.54 -2.26
CA GLU A 264 19.70 2.47 -1.59
C GLU A 264 20.84 2.98 -2.49
N ASN A 265 21.28 2.18 -3.45
CA ASN A 265 22.36 2.52 -4.39
C ASN A 265 21.87 3.04 -5.74
N LEU A 266 20.56 3.21 -5.93
CA LEU A 266 20.03 3.67 -7.21
C LEU A 266 20.32 5.15 -7.44
N GLU A 267 20.93 5.46 -8.57
CA GLU A 267 21.04 6.82 -9.11
C GLU A 267 20.15 6.92 -10.37
N LEU A 268 19.06 7.69 -10.29
CA LEU A 268 18.11 7.84 -11.39
C LEU A 268 17.45 9.22 -11.37
N GLY A 269 17.28 9.84 -12.53
CA GLY A 269 16.62 11.12 -12.67
C GLY A 269 17.32 12.26 -11.91
N THR A 270 18.65 12.22 -11.76
CA THR A 270 19.48 13.14 -10.94
C THR A 270 19.28 13.01 -9.42
N HIS A 271 18.58 11.98 -8.97
CA HIS A 271 18.32 11.70 -7.55
C HIS A 271 19.08 10.44 -7.09
N SER A 272 19.46 10.42 -5.81
CA SER A 272 20.17 9.31 -5.16
C SER A 272 19.57 8.95 -3.79
N ASP A 273 18.36 9.43 -3.50
CA ASP A 273 17.59 9.19 -2.27
C ASP A 273 16.43 8.21 -2.51
N TRP A 274 16.64 7.29 -3.43
CA TRP A 274 15.71 6.22 -3.72
C TRP A 274 15.69 5.19 -2.59
N ARG A 275 14.51 4.60 -2.37
CA ARG A 275 14.29 3.55 -1.40
C ARG A 275 13.33 2.48 -1.93
N LEU A 276 13.30 1.35 -1.28
CA LEU A 276 12.23 0.39 -1.50
C LEU A 276 10.92 0.97 -0.93
N PRO A 277 9.80 0.96 -1.67
CA PRO A 277 8.52 1.45 -1.14
C PRO A 277 8.07 0.61 0.05
N ASN A 278 7.37 1.21 1.00
CA ASN A 278 6.64 0.42 1.97
C ASN A 278 5.43 -0.28 1.32
N ALA A 279 4.79 -1.20 2.04
CA ALA A 279 3.69 -2.00 1.50
C ALA A 279 2.50 -1.16 1.01
N LYS A 280 2.18 -0.06 1.71
CA LYS A 280 1.06 0.82 1.35
C LYS A 280 1.38 1.71 0.16
N GLU A 281 2.60 2.20 0.07
CA GLU A 281 3.06 2.95 -1.09
C GLU A 281 3.03 2.08 -2.34
N LEU A 282 3.59 0.88 -2.28
CA LEU A 282 3.60 -0.02 -3.43
C LEU A 282 2.18 -0.43 -3.86
N GLN A 283 1.28 -0.66 -2.90
CA GLN A 283 -0.12 -0.96 -3.18
C GLN A 283 -0.84 0.24 -3.83
N SER A 284 -0.44 1.47 -3.50
CA SER A 284 -1.10 2.68 -4.03
C SER A 284 -1.02 2.80 -5.55
N ILE A 285 -0.02 2.22 -6.20
CA ILE A 285 0.16 2.26 -7.65
C ILE A 285 -0.47 1.07 -8.39
N VAL A 286 -1.12 0.15 -7.68
CA VAL A 286 -1.87 -0.94 -8.33
C VAL A 286 -3.08 -0.37 -9.09
N ASP A 287 -3.22 -0.79 -10.35
CA ASP A 287 -4.41 -0.52 -11.16
C ASP A 287 -5.29 -1.78 -11.21
N TYR A 288 -6.30 -1.82 -10.37
CA TYR A 288 -7.23 -2.95 -10.24
C TYR A 288 -8.18 -3.10 -11.45
N THR A 289 -8.10 -2.23 -12.44
CA THR A 289 -8.84 -2.36 -13.72
C THR A 289 -8.08 -3.19 -14.75
N ARG A 290 -6.89 -3.71 -14.41
CA ARG A 290 -5.98 -4.41 -15.32
C ARG A 290 -5.55 -5.76 -14.75
N SER A 291 -5.33 -6.72 -15.66
CA SER A 291 -4.74 -8.01 -15.30
C SER A 291 -4.15 -8.71 -16.54
N PRO A 292 -3.23 -9.67 -16.36
CA PRO A 292 -2.76 -10.52 -17.46
C PRO A 292 -3.91 -11.18 -18.21
N GLN A 293 -4.94 -11.65 -17.50
CA GLN A 293 -6.06 -12.40 -18.06
C GLN A 293 -6.97 -11.57 -18.96
N THR A 294 -7.24 -10.31 -18.62
CA THR A 294 -8.27 -9.50 -19.32
C THR A 294 -7.72 -8.39 -20.17
N THR A 295 -6.58 -7.81 -19.80
CA THR A 295 -5.96 -6.69 -20.51
C THR A 295 -4.61 -7.05 -21.14
N ASN A 296 -4.13 -8.30 -20.96
CA ASN A 296 -2.80 -8.76 -21.37
C ASN A 296 -1.70 -7.79 -20.88
N SER A 297 -1.78 -7.40 -19.61
CA SER A 297 -0.90 -6.40 -19.02
C SER A 297 -0.77 -6.59 -17.51
N PRO A 298 0.28 -6.03 -16.88
CA PRO A 298 0.36 -5.98 -15.43
C PRO A 298 -0.75 -5.10 -14.84
N ALA A 299 -1.06 -5.32 -13.57
CA ALA A 299 -2.01 -4.52 -12.78
C ALA A 299 -1.40 -3.18 -12.34
N ILE A 300 -0.95 -2.37 -13.30
CA ILE A 300 -0.37 -1.04 -13.09
C ILE A 300 -0.65 -0.15 -14.30
N ASP A 301 -0.63 1.18 -14.10
CA ASP A 301 -0.81 2.14 -15.20
C ASP A 301 0.24 1.91 -16.30
N PRO A 302 -0.15 1.97 -17.60
CA PRO A 302 0.75 1.79 -18.74
C PRO A 302 1.88 2.81 -18.85
N ILE A 303 1.87 3.87 -18.05
CA ILE A 303 2.99 4.81 -17.96
C ILE A 303 4.27 4.13 -17.44
N PHE A 304 4.10 3.06 -16.64
CA PHE A 304 5.19 2.25 -16.11
C PHE A 304 5.57 1.14 -17.07
N ASP A 305 6.86 0.95 -17.27
CA ASP A 305 7.40 -0.19 -17.99
C ASP A 305 7.62 -1.34 -16.98
N THR A 306 7.01 -2.49 -17.24
CA THR A 306 7.10 -3.67 -16.37
C THR A 306 7.56 -4.87 -17.17
N THR A 307 8.61 -5.55 -16.68
CA THR A 307 9.17 -6.73 -17.30
C THR A 307 8.14 -7.87 -17.34
N GLU A 308 7.90 -8.43 -18.53
CA GLU A 308 7.12 -9.66 -18.66
C GLU A 308 7.98 -10.86 -18.28
N ILE A 309 7.38 -11.82 -17.56
CA ILE A 309 8.03 -13.08 -17.17
C ILE A 309 7.22 -14.28 -17.67
N ASN A 310 7.82 -15.46 -17.58
CA ASN A 310 7.09 -16.70 -17.71
C ASN A 310 6.53 -17.13 -16.35
N ASP A 311 5.39 -17.82 -16.38
CA ASP A 311 4.87 -18.50 -15.21
C ASP A 311 5.74 -19.73 -14.81
N PRO A 312 5.49 -20.40 -13.68
CA PRO A 312 6.23 -21.60 -13.27
C PRO A 312 6.19 -22.75 -14.27
N GLU A 313 5.19 -22.83 -15.14
CA GLU A 313 5.09 -23.84 -16.20
C GLU A 313 5.81 -23.43 -17.49
N GLY A 314 6.37 -22.19 -17.55
CA GLY A 314 7.11 -21.64 -18.68
C GLY A 314 6.25 -20.92 -19.71
N ASN A 315 4.97 -20.65 -19.43
CA ASN A 315 4.10 -19.89 -20.32
C ASN A 315 4.39 -18.39 -20.18
N PRO A 316 4.45 -17.64 -21.32
CA PRO A 316 4.65 -16.18 -21.31
C PRO A 316 3.38 -15.41 -20.92
N GLY A 317 3.53 -14.11 -20.68
CA GLY A 317 2.42 -13.21 -20.42
C GLY A 317 2.14 -12.99 -18.95
N GLN A 318 3.03 -13.44 -18.06
CA GLN A 318 2.97 -13.12 -16.65
C GLN A 318 3.84 -11.92 -16.29
N TYR A 319 3.57 -11.35 -15.10
CA TYR A 319 4.33 -10.23 -14.57
C TYR A 319 4.77 -10.54 -13.13
N PRO A 320 5.91 -9.96 -12.69
CA PRO A 320 6.52 -10.32 -11.43
C PRO A 320 5.77 -9.80 -10.21
N PHE A 321 6.12 -10.37 -9.07
CA PHE A 321 5.87 -9.79 -7.76
C PHE A 321 6.96 -8.76 -7.47
N PHE A 322 6.61 -7.69 -6.77
CA PHE A 322 7.53 -6.63 -6.40
C PHE A 322 7.66 -6.53 -4.90
N TRP A 323 8.89 -6.47 -4.41
CA TRP A 323 9.19 -6.29 -3.01
C TRP A 323 8.76 -4.92 -2.49
N SER A 324 8.26 -4.91 -1.26
CA SER A 324 8.24 -3.72 -0.41
C SER A 324 9.34 -3.79 0.65
N GLY A 325 9.67 -2.65 1.28
CA GLY A 325 10.60 -2.59 2.42
C GLY A 325 10.01 -3.11 3.73
N THR A 326 8.77 -3.63 3.73
CA THR A 326 8.00 -3.94 4.93
C THR A 326 8.12 -5.42 5.30
N THR A 327 8.50 -5.70 6.54
CA THR A 327 8.47 -7.06 7.11
C THR A 327 7.03 -7.49 7.36
N HIS A 328 6.71 -8.77 7.08
CA HIS A 328 5.44 -9.37 7.43
C HIS A 328 5.65 -10.40 8.54
N LEU A 329 5.14 -10.10 9.74
CA LEU A 329 5.31 -10.97 10.91
C LEU A 329 4.33 -12.16 10.85
N ASP A 330 4.78 -13.28 10.26
CA ASP A 330 3.96 -14.48 10.05
C ASP A 330 4.71 -15.77 10.36
N GLY A 331 4.00 -16.72 10.95
CA GLY A 331 4.48 -18.07 11.21
C GLY A 331 5.41 -18.23 12.40
N ALA A 332 6.03 -19.41 12.48
CA ALA A 332 6.88 -19.80 13.61
C ALA A 332 8.18 -19.00 13.72
N ASN A 333 8.72 -18.51 12.59
CA ASN A 333 9.76 -17.48 12.55
C ASN A 333 9.14 -16.22 11.94
N PRO A 334 8.58 -15.32 12.76
CA PRO A 334 7.80 -14.19 12.28
C PRO A 334 8.64 -13.17 11.49
N TYR A 335 9.95 -13.20 11.62
CA TYR A 335 10.86 -12.23 11.00
C TYR A 335 11.28 -12.61 9.58
N SER A 336 11.00 -13.84 9.15
CA SER A 336 11.60 -14.43 7.94
C SER A 336 10.99 -13.95 6.64
N SER A 337 9.86 -13.23 6.66
CA SER A 337 9.14 -12.86 5.44
C SER A 337 9.00 -11.35 5.28
N ALA A 338 9.00 -10.88 4.03
CA ALA A 338 8.69 -9.50 3.67
C ALA A 338 7.51 -9.46 2.70
N VAL A 339 6.82 -8.33 2.70
CA VAL A 339 5.63 -8.08 1.88
C VAL A 339 6.02 -7.89 0.42
N TYR A 340 5.25 -8.50 -0.48
CA TYR A 340 5.25 -8.18 -1.90
C TYR A 340 3.84 -7.84 -2.41
N ILE A 341 3.79 -7.11 -3.53
CA ILE A 341 2.58 -6.88 -4.32
C ILE A 341 2.74 -7.62 -5.66
N ALA A 342 1.72 -8.39 -6.06
CA ALA A 342 1.69 -9.07 -7.35
C ALA A 342 1.12 -8.12 -8.42
N PHE A 343 1.94 -7.70 -9.37
CA PHE A 343 1.45 -6.98 -10.56
C PHE A 343 1.03 -7.95 -11.69
N GLY A 344 1.47 -9.20 -11.62
CA GLY A 344 0.89 -10.34 -12.36
C GLY A 344 -0.22 -11.01 -11.56
N GLU A 345 -0.70 -12.15 -12.05
CA GLU A 345 -1.66 -12.99 -11.32
C GLU A 345 -1.06 -13.51 -10.02
N GLY A 346 -1.88 -13.57 -8.98
CA GLY A 346 -1.54 -14.27 -7.74
C GLY A 346 -1.73 -15.78 -7.89
N GLN A 347 -0.82 -16.42 -8.62
CA GLN A 347 -0.95 -17.82 -9.01
C GLN A 347 -0.72 -18.81 -7.87
N GLY A 348 -1.33 -19.98 -8.01
CA GLY A 348 -1.15 -21.13 -7.14
C GLY A 348 -1.44 -22.44 -7.86
N MET A 349 -0.88 -23.54 -7.32
CA MET A 349 -1.05 -24.91 -7.83
C MET A 349 -2.17 -25.61 -7.04
N MET A 350 -3.38 -25.63 -7.60
CA MET A 350 -4.52 -26.30 -6.99
C MET A 350 -4.91 -27.56 -7.80
N ASP A 351 -5.01 -28.69 -7.14
CA ASP A 351 -5.38 -29.99 -7.75
C ASP A 351 -4.52 -30.34 -8.99
N GLY A 352 -3.24 -29.90 -8.99
CA GLY A 352 -2.31 -30.15 -10.09
C GLY A 352 -2.46 -29.21 -11.29
N THR A 353 -3.20 -28.11 -11.15
CA THR A 353 -3.36 -27.07 -12.17
C THR A 353 -2.87 -25.75 -11.64
N LEU A 354 -1.97 -25.09 -12.39
CA LEU A 354 -1.54 -23.73 -12.11
C LEU A 354 -2.65 -22.76 -12.55
N MET A 355 -3.07 -21.88 -11.65
CA MET A 355 -4.14 -20.94 -11.92
C MET A 355 -4.00 -19.69 -11.06
N ASP A 356 -4.67 -18.61 -11.43
CA ASP A 356 -4.83 -17.45 -10.58
C ASP A 356 -5.71 -17.79 -9.38
N VAL A 357 -5.18 -17.66 -8.16
CA VAL A 357 -5.90 -17.97 -6.92
C VAL A 357 -6.19 -16.76 -6.05
N HIS A 358 -5.54 -15.61 -6.34
CA HIS A 358 -5.66 -14.40 -5.52
C HIS A 358 -5.97 -13.12 -6.29
N GLY A 359 -5.82 -13.10 -7.62
CA GLY A 359 -5.99 -11.92 -8.47
C GLY A 359 -4.73 -11.07 -8.57
N ALA A 360 -4.53 -10.43 -9.74
CA ALA A 360 -3.49 -9.43 -9.94
C ALA A 360 -3.78 -8.18 -9.09
N GLY A 361 -2.80 -7.75 -8.30
CA GLY A 361 -2.95 -6.71 -7.26
C GLY A 361 -3.09 -7.28 -5.84
N CYS A 362 -3.02 -8.60 -5.66
CA CYS A 362 -2.97 -9.19 -4.32
C CYS A 362 -1.65 -8.84 -3.61
N GLN A 363 -1.70 -8.81 -2.27
CA GLN A 363 -0.55 -8.61 -1.41
C GLN A 363 -0.34 -9.85 -0.54
N ARG A 364 0.87 -10.39 -0.59
CA ARG A 364 1.31 -11.55 0.17
C ARG A 364 2.72 -11.31 0.71
N SER A 365 3.41 -12.37 1.11
CA SER A 365 4.79 -12.32 1.59
C SER A 365 5.60 -13.53 1.15
N ASP A 366 6.89 -13.30 0.90
CA ASP A 366 7.89 -14.32 0.58
C ASP A 366 9.03 -14.31 1.60
N PRO A 367 9.81 -15.40 1.71
CA PRO A 367 11.03 -15.42 2.50
C PRO A 367 12.01 -14.34 2.07
N LYS A 368 12.59 -13.63 3.05
CA LYS A 368 13.55 -12.54 2.82
C LYS A 368 14.88 -13.00 2.23
N SER A 369 15.30 -14.22 2.54
CA SER A 369 16.63 -14.74 2.21
C SER A 369 16.63 -16.24 1.96
N GLY A 370 17.72 -16.74 1.43
CA GLY A 370 17.97 -18.15 1.19
C GLY A 370 17.93 -18.53 -0.28
N ASP A 371 18.36 -19.77 -0.58
CA ASP A 371 18.27 -20.33 -1.92
C ASP A 371 16.80 -20.67 -2.22
N SER A 372 16.27 -20.15 -3.35
CA SER A 372 14.89 -20.45 -3.78
C SER A 372 14.62 -21.97 -3.85
N ASN A 373 15.65 -22.78 -4.19
CA ASN A 373 15.52 -24.23 -4.20
C ASN A 373 15.40 -24.89 -2.82
N ALA A 374 15.65 -24.14 -1.73
CA ALA A 374 15.46 -24.61 -0.37
C ALA A 374 14.01 -24.48 0.09
N TYR A 375 13.19 -23.76 -0.66
CA TYR A 375 11.77 -23.56 -0.38
C TYR A 375 10.91 -24.35 -1.37
N PRO A 376 9.72 -24.83 -0.92
CA PRO A 376 8.75 -25.39 -1.88
C PRO A 376 8.31 -24.29 -2.86
N GLU A 377 8.27 -24.59 -4.14
CA GLU A 377 7.79 -23.70 -5.20
C GLU A 377 6.33 -23.26 -4.96
N PHE A 378 5.52 -24.19 -4.42
CA PHE A 378 4.12 -23.96 -4.07
C PHE A 378 3.93 -24.12 -2.57
N PHE A 379 3.20 -23.20 -1.94
CA PHE A 379 3.07 -23.17 -0.49
C PHE A 379 1.64 -22.84 -0.02
N GLY A 380 1.27 -23.38 1.13
CA GLY A 380 -0.02 -23.12 1.75
C GLY A 380 -1.19 -23.90 1.12
N PRO A 381 -2.43 -23.69 1.62
CA PRO A 381 -3.60 -24.46 1.19
C PRO A 381 -4.01 -24.25 -0.26
N GLN A 382 -3.67 -23.11 -0.84
CA GLN A 382 -3.97 -22.76 -2.24
C GLN A 382 -2.76 -23.02 -3.17
N GLY A 383 -1.65 -23.57 -2.62
CA GLY A 383 -0.45 -23.84 -3.38
C GLY A 383 0.17 -22.58 -3.97
N ASP A 384 0.16 -21.48 -3.22
CA ASP A 384 0.67 -20.17 -3.68
C ASP A 384 2.06 -20.29 -4.28
N VAL A 385 2.27 -19.71 -5.46
CA VAL A 385 3.58 -19.63 -6.09
C VAL A 385 4.51 -18.81 -5.19
N ARG A 386 5.71 -19.35 -4.97
CA ARG A 386 6.76 -18.71 -4.18
C ARG A 386 7.97 -18.49 -5.07
N TYR A 387 8.28 -17.22 -5.32
CA TYR A 387 9.47 -16.88 -6.12
C TYR A 387 10.73 -16.73 -5.27
N VAL A 388 10.64 -16.27 -4.02
CA VAL A 388 11.75 -15.92 -3.12
C VAL A 388 12.57 -14.73 -3.64
N TYR A 389 12.78 -14.67 -4.95
CA TYR A 389 13.41 -13.55 -5.65
C TYR A 389 12.35 -12.76 -6.39
N ASN A 390 12.09 -11.54 -5.94
CA ASN A 390 11.09 -10.66 -6.52
C ASN A 390 11.75 -9.42 -7.14
N TYR A 391 10.99 -8.66 -7.92
CA TYR A 391 11.47 -7.49 -8.64
C TYR A 391 11.41 -6.25 -7.75
N VAL A 392 12.02 -5.17 -8.22
CA VAL A 392 12.10 -3.89 -7.49
C VAL A 392 11.54 -2.76 -8.34
N ARG A 393 10.78 -1.89 -7.71
CA ARG A 393 10.39 -0.57 -8.21
C ARG A 393 10.60 0.43 -7.10
N CYS A 394 11.62 1.28 -7.25
CA CYS A 394 11.99 2.24 -6.22
C CYS A 394 11.05 3.44 -6.18
N VAL A 395 10.97 4.05 -5.02
CA VAL A 395 10.20 5.25 -4.73
C VAL A 395 11.08 6.28 -4.01
N ARG A 396 10.72 7.54 -4.13
CA ARG A 396 11.21 8.67 -3.31
C ARG A 396 10.10 9.69 -3.13
N ASP A 397 10.25 10.58 -2.17
CA ASP A 397 9.35 11.72 -2.02
C ASP A 397 9.68 12.80 -3.06
N ILE A 398 8.63 13.46 -3.58
CA ILE A 398 8.81 14.68 -4.39
C ILE A 398 9.17 15.80 -3.42
N GLU A 399 10.32 16.45 -3.62
CA GLU A 399 10.71 17.58 -2.80
C GLU A 399 9.70 18.73 -2.91
N THR A 400 9.12 19.13 -1.79
CA THR A 400 8.32 20.35 -1.72
C THR A 400 9.25 21.55 -1.69
N GLY A 401 9.57 22.04 -2.88
CA GLY A 401 10.17 23.32 -3.19
C GLY A 401 11.22 23.93 -2.26
N SER A 402 12.50 23.74 -2.61
CA SER A 402 13.44 24.86 -2.65
C SER A 402 14.17 24.78 -4.00
N GLU A 403 13.58 25.31 -5.05
CA GLU A 403 14.37 25.64 -6.23
C GLU A 403 15.35 26.76 -5.85
N THR A 404 16.54 26.38 -5.43
CA THR A 404 17.68 27.30 -5.44
C THR A 404 18.26 27.25 -6.84
N HIS A 405 17.92 28.26 -7.62
CA HIS A 405 18.65 28.65 -8.85
C HIS A 405 19.97 29.29 -8.52
#